data_b9dc82fd54fc95aa76aecff0d7a25de3
#
_entry.id   b9dc82fd54fc95aa76aecff0d7a25de3
#
_cell.length_a   1.000
_cell.length_b   1.000
_cell.length_c   1.000
_cell.angle_alpha   90.00
_cell.angle_beta   90.00
_cell.angle_gamma   90.00
#
_symmetry.space_group_name_H-M   'P 1'
#
loop_
_entity.id
_entity.type
_entity.pdbx_description
1 polymer ?
#
loop_
_entity_poly.entity_id
_entity_poly.type
_entity_poly.pdbx_seq_one_letter_code
_entity_poly.pdbx_strand_id
1 'polypeptide(L)'
;LDTSRGLGDVYKRQEYGCKAYTGFEEMLNDIEVLDIVTPTPFHFNYAKKAIDKGIHLFIEKPVCSNTEESKELLRLSESNNIKIQVGHVERFNPAYITVEENISKPMFIESHRLAKFNPRGTDVSVVLDLMIHDIDIILNSVKSPVKTISSNGISVISDSPDIANARIEFENGCVANLTASRVSLKNMRKTRFFQSGKYISVDFLNREAEAVS
;
A
#
# COMPACT_ATOMS: atom_id res chain seq x y z
N LEU A 1 -13.97 -23.64 16.68
CA LEU A 1 -12.74 -23.89 15.92
C LEU A 1 -13.12 -24.08 14.45
N ASP A 2 -12.79 -23.11 13.60
CA ASP A 2 -13.04 -23.15 12.17
C ASP A 2 -12.05 -24.14 11.52
N THR A 3 -12.53 -25.38 11.33
CA THR A 3 -11.75 -26.47 10.73
C THR A 3 -11.39 -26.22 9.25
N SER A 4 -12.01 -25.23 8.59
CA SER A 4 -11.74 -24.89 7.20
C SER A 4 -10.35 -24.24 7.00
N ARG A 5 -9.83 -23.54 8.01
CA ARG A 5 -8.50 -22.92 7.97
C ARG A 5 -7.37 -23.97 8.00
N GLY A 6 -7.53 -25.06 8.78
CA GLY A 6 -6.51 -26.10 8.87
C GLY A 6 -6.31 -26.91 7.58
N LEU A 7 -7.36 -27.09 6.77
CA LEU A 7 -7.26 -27.79 5.49
C LEU A 7 -6.50 -26.96 4.43
N GLY A 8 -6.72 -25.63 4.37
CA GLY A 8 -6.00 -24.74 3.46
C GLY A 8 -4.49 -24.78 3.70
N ASP A 9 -4.05 -24.77 4.94
CA ASP A 9 -2.63 -24.80 5.31
C ASP A 9 -1.97 -26.14 4.94
N VAL A 10 -2.67 -27.25 5.09
CA VAL A 10 -2.18 -28.60 4.70
C VAL A 10 -1.97 -28.68 3.18
N TYR A 11 -2.94 -28.20 2.38
CA TYR A 11 -2.82 -28.23 0.92
C TYR A 11 -1.69 -27.32 0.43
N LYS A 12 -1.56 -26.11 0.96
CA LYS A 12 -0.47 -25.18 0.60
C LYS A 12 0.90 -25.75 0.93
N ARG A 13 1.06 -26.35 2.09
CA ARG A 13 2.30 -27.02 2.48
C ARG A 13 2.67 -28.16 1.49
N GLN A 14 1.69 -28.97 1.08
CA GLN A 14 1.92 -30.06 0.14
C GLN A 14 2.26 -29.52 -1.27
N GLU A 15 1.57 -28.47 -1.71
CA GLU A 15 1.78 -27.84 -3.01
C GLU A 15 3.20 -27.24 -3.14
N TYR A 16 3.68 -26.55 -2.11
CA TYR A 16 4.96 -25.83 -2.15
C TYR A 16 6.11 -26.56 -1.46
N GLY A 17 5.88 -27.71 -0.85
CA GLY A 17 6.91 -28.49 -0.15
C GLY A 17 7.53 -27.75 1.06
N CYS A 18 6.86 -26.75 1.63
CA CYS A 18 7.37 -25.94 2.71
C CYS A 18 6.98 -26.48 4.09
N LYS A 19 7.79 -26.15 5.13
CA LYS A 19 7.48 -26.43 6.52
C LYS A 19 6.34 -25.52 6.99
N ALA A 20 5.34 -26.06 7.67
CA ALA A 20 4.30 -25.29 8.32
C ALA A 20 4.51 -25.27 9.83
N TYR A 21 4.21 -24.14 10.44
CA TYR A 21 4.33 -23.90 11.87
C TYR A 21 2.96 -23.55 12.45
N THR A 22 2.68 -24.07 13.64
CA THR A 22 1.52 -23.70 14.44
C THR A 22 1.83 -22.63 15.48
N GLY A 23 3.12 -22.46 15.80
CA GLY A 23 3.64 -21.46 16.74
C GLY A 23 4.49 -20.40 16.03
N PHE A 24 4.14 -19.13 16.22
CA PHE A 24 4.88 -18.02 15.63
C PHE A 24 6.33 -17.96 16.12
N GLU A 25 6.55 -18.12 17.42
CA GLU A 25 7.89 -18.07 18.05
C GLU A 25 8.80 -19.21 17.58
N GLU A 26 8.22 -20.39 17.32
CA GLU A 26 8.96 -21.53 16.76
C GLU A 26 9.43 -21.20 15.33
N MET A 27 8.55 -20.63 14.50
CA MET A 27 8.88 -20.25 13.13
C MET A 27 10.04 -19.25 13.08
N LEU A 28 10.05 -18.26 13.98
CA LEU A 28 11.12 -17.25 14.03
C LEU A 28 12.53 -17.81 14.24
N ASN A 29 12.68 -19.04 14.75
CA ASN A 29 14.01 -19.64 14.93
C ASN A 29 14.57 -20.27 13.66
N ASP A 30 13.74 -20.44 12.63
CA ASP A 30 14.09 -21.16 11.39
C ASP A 30 14.12 -20.25 10.14
N ILE A 31 13.91 -18.94 10.29
CA ILE A 31 13.81 -18.01 9.16
C ILE A 31 14.74 -16.81 9.30
N GLU A 32 15.14 -16.22 8.19
CA GLU A 32 15.93 -14.99 8.10
C GLU A 32 15.10 -13.79 7.66
N VAL A 33 13.96 -14.04 6.99
CA VAL A 33 13.02 -13.02 6.50
C VAL A 33 11.59 -13.46 6.82
N LEU A 34 10.81 -12.54 7.35
CA LEU A 34 9.39 -12.73 7.63
C LEU A 34 8.53 -11.86 6.71
N ASP A 35 7.59 -12.48 6.01
CA ASP A 35 6.51 -11.79 5.29
C ASP A 35 5.26 -11.71 6.17
N ILE A 36 4.84 -10.48 6.54
CA ILE A 36 3.69 -10.22 7.41
C ILE A 36 2.49 -9.86 6.55
N VAL A 37 1.58 -10.82 6.38
CA VAL A 37 0.32 -10.71 5.61
C VAL A 37 -0.93 -10.82 6.49
N THR A 38 -0.78 -10.59 7.78
CA THR A 38 -1.88 -10.62 8.76
C THR A 38 -2.77 -9.36 8.62
N PRO A 39 -3.93 -9.26 9.29
CA PRO A 39 -4.65 -8.00 9.40
C PRO A 39 -3.81 -6.91 10.07
N THR A 40 -3.95 -5.67 9.59
CA THR A 40 -3.14 -4.50 9.98
C THR A 40 -2.90 -4.32 11.48
N PRO A 41 -3.90 -4.51 12.38
CA PRO A 41 -3.69 -4.34 13.82
C PRO A 41 -2.62 -5.25 14.44
N PHE A 42 -2.23 -6.31 13.75
CA PHE A 42 -1.22 -7.27 14.23
C PHE A 42 0.18 -7.02 13.67
N HIS A 43 0.33 -6.17 12.63
CA HIS A 43 1.61 -5.94 11.95
C HIS A 43 2.71 -5.50 12.91
N PHE A 44 2.44 -4.47 13.72
CA PHE A 44 3.43 -3.92 14.65
C PHE A 44 3.98 -4.96 15.64
N ASN A 45 3.08 -5.75 16.25
CA ASN A 45 3.48 -6.73 17.25
C ASN A 45 4.32 -7.87 16.67
N TYR A 46 3.95 -8.38 15.48
CA TYR A 46 4.73 -9.42 14.81
C TYR A 46 6.07 -8.88 14.29
N ALA A 47 6.07 -7.67 13.73
CA ALA A 47 7.28 -7.02 13.26
C ALA A 47 8.29 -6.79 14.38
N LYS A 48 7.84 -6.28 15.54
CA LYS A 48 8.70 -6.05 16.70
C LYS A 48 9.37 -7.34 17.19
N LYS A 49 8.60 -8.42 17.34
CA LYS A 49 9.13 -9.72 17.76
C LYS A 49 10.16 -10.28 16.77
N ALA A 50 9.94 -10.11 15.47
CA ALA A 50 10.90 -10.54 14.46
C ALA A 50 12.18 -9.69 14.47
N ILE A 51 12.07 -8.36 14.65
CA ILE A 51 13.24 -7.47 14.82
C ILE A 51 14.08 -7.87 16.03
N ASP A 52 13.45 -8.19 17.16
CA ASP A 52 14.14 -8.62 18.39
C ASP A 52 14.93 -9.94 18.16
N LYS A 53 14.58 -10.73 17.14
CA LYS A 53 15.28 -11.95 16.71
C LYS A 53 16.27 -11.73 15.57
N GLY A 54 16.46 -10.51 15.09
CA GLY A 54 17.37 -10.21 13.99
C GLY A 54 16.83 -10.56 12.60
N ILE A 55 15.51 -10.72 12.44
CA ILE A 55 14.86 -11.16 11.21
C ILE A 55 14.46 -9.95 10.37
N HIS A 56 14.78 -9.97 9.07
CA HIS A 56 14.35 -8.98 8.11
C HIS A 56 12.87 -9.10 7.78
N LEU A 57 12.22 -8.01 7.36
CA LEU A 57 10.77 -7.95 7.21
C LEU A 57 10.34 -7.52 5.81
N PHE A 58 9.34 -8.20 5.30
CA PHE A 58 8.39 -7.66 4.33
C PHE A 58 7.05 -7.52 5.05
N ILE A 59 6.42 -6.34 4.99
CA ILE A 59 5.16 -6.07 5.68
C ILE A 59 4.14 -5.55 4.68
N GLU A 60 2.97 -6.21 4.60
CA GLU A 60 1.87 -5.71 3.78
C GLU A 60 1.41 -4.31 4.19
N LYS A 61 0.88 -3.59 3.21
CA LYS A 61 0.28 -2.26 3.46
C LYS A 61 -1.08 -2.38 4.19
N PRO A 62 -1.41 -1.40 5.03
CA PRO A 62 -0.56 -0.36 5.59
C PRO A 62 0.44 -0.96 6.57
N VAL A 63 1.63 -0.39 6.66
CA VAL A 63 2.71 -0.94 7.52
C VAL A 63 2.29 -1.11 8.97
N CYS A 64 1.50 -0.16 9.51
CA CYS A 64 0.96 -0.16 10.87
C CYS A 64 -0.40 0.55 10.90
N SER A 65 -1.07 0.48 12.05
CA SER A 65 -2.36 1.13 12.27
C SER A 65 -2.26 2.65 12.48
N ASN A 66 -1.09 3.14 12.93
CA ASN A 66 -0.85 4.55 13.23
C ASN A 66 0.61 4.96 12.97
N THR A 67 0.88 6.26 13.02
CA THR A 67 2.21 6.83 12.74
C THR A 67 3.21 6.59 13.85
N GLU A 68 2.77 6.46 15.09
CA GLU A 68 3.60 6.21 16.26
C GLU A 68 4.25 4.82 16.17
N GLU A 69 3.46 3.80 15.85
CA GLU A 69 3.95 2.44 15.58
C GLU A 69 4.94 2.41 14.41
N SER A 70 4.65 3.14 13.33
CA SER A 70 5.52 3.20 12.16
C SER A 70 6.87 3.85 12.46
N LYS A 71 6.89 4.93 13.26
CA LYS A 71 8.12 5.59 13.73
C LYS A 71 8.94 4.67 14.63
N GLU A 72 8.28 3.93 15.51
CA GLU A 72 8.97 2.98 16.40
C GLU A 72 9.56 1.82 15.59
N LEU A 73 8.86 1.28 14.58
CA LEU A 73 9.45 0.26 13.69
C LEU A 73 10.67 0.78 12.95
N LEU A 74 10.62 2.02 12.44
CA LEU A 74 11.77 2.64 11.78
C LEU A 74 12.97 2.73 12.74
N ARG A 75 12.76 3.25 13.96
CA ARG A 75 13.80 3.33 14.99
C ARG A 75 14.39 1.95 15.34
N LEU A 76 13.52 0.95 15.49
CA LEU A 76 13.96 -0.42 15.80
C LEU A 76 14.75 -1.05 14.64
N SER A 77 14.32 -0.81 13.39
CA SER A 77 15.03 -1.34 12.23
C SER A 77 16.43 -0.76 12.10
N GLU A 78 16.59 0.56 12.33
CA GLU A 78 17.88 1.24 12.28
C GLU A 78 18.80 0.76 13.42
N SER A 79 18.29 0.69 14.66
CA SER A 79 19.10 0.30 15.83
C SER A 79 19.54 -1.17 15.79
N ASN A 80 18.80 -2.05 15.13
CA ASN A 80 19.11 -3.47 15.00
C ASN A 80 19.68 -3.86 13.62
N ASN A 81 19.89 -2.89 12.71
CA ASN A 81 20.35 -3.12 11.34
C ASN A 81 19.44 -4.10 10.56
N ILE A 82 18.12 -3.99 10.77
CA ILE A 82 17.09 -4.80 10.11
C ILE A 82 16.56 -4.06 8.88
N LYS A 83 16.40 -4.78 7.77
CA LYS A 83 15.75 -4.26 6.58
C LYS A 83 14.25 -4.51 6.67
N ILE A 84 13.47 -3.44 6.45
CA ILE A 84 12.01 -3.52 6.34
C ILE A 84 11.61 -3.04 4.94
N GLN A 85 10.90 -3.90 4.21
CA GLN A 85 10.25 -3.57 2.95
C GLN A 85 8.73 -3.52 3.16
N VAL A 86 8.10 -2.43 2.77
CA VAL A 86 6.63 -2.32 2.80
C VAL A 86 6.05 -2.75 1.46
N GLY A 87 4.93 -3.49 1.49
CA GLY A 87 4.24 -4.07 0.33
C GLY A 87 3.52 -3.05 -0.56
N HIS A 88 4.19 -1.98 -0.98
CA HIS A 88 3.69 -1.03 -1.99
C HIS A 88 3.83 -1.60 -3.40
N VAL A 89 3.11 -2.70 -3.65
CA VAL A 89 3.26 -3.54 -4.85
C VAL A 89 2.86 -2.84 -6.16
N GLU A 90 2.08 -1.76 -6.11
CA GLU A 90 1.72 -0.99 -7.30
C GLU A 90 2.95 -0.32 -7.96
N ARG A 91 4.05 -0.12 -7.24
CA ARG A 91 5.33 0.31 -7.85
C ARG A 91 5.86 -0.70 -8.87
N PHE A 92 5.49 -1.96 -8.73
CA PHE A 92 5.90 -3.06 -9.62
C PHE A 92 4.81 -3.41 -10.64
N ASN A 93 3.77 -2.60 -10.77
CA ASN A 93 2.75 -2.79 -11.79
C ASN A 93 3.35 -2.58 -13.19
N PRO A 94 3.21 -3.54 -14.12
CA PRO A 94 3.82 -3.45 -15.45
C PRO A 94 3.51 -2.15 -16.19
N ALA A 95 2.27 -1.64 -16.09
CA ALA A 95 1.90 -0.38 -16.72
C ALA A 95 2.70 0.81 -16.18
N TYR A 96 2.91 0.86 -14.85
CA TYR A 96 3.68 1.93 -14.22
C TYR A 96 5.17 1.85 -14.57
N ILE A 97 5.78 0.68 -14.47
CA ILE A 97 7.19 0.45 -14.81
C ILE A 97 7.50 0.90 -16.24
N THR A 98 6.59 0.62 -17.20
CA THR A 98 6.79 0.99 -18.61
C THR A 98 6.93 2.49 -18.83
N VAL A 99 6.32 3.32 -17.98
CA VAL A 99 6.29 4.78 -18.16
C VAL A 99 6.99 5.56 -17.05
N GLU A 100 7.45 4.91 -15.98
CA GLU A 100 8.05 5.57 -14.81
C GLU A 100 9.19 6.51 -15.18
N GLU A 101 10.11 6.09 -16.05
CA GLU A 101 11.24 6.91 -16.52
C GLU A 101 10.80 8.13 -17.34
N ASN A 102 9.59 8.09 -17.92
CA ASN A 102 9.00 9.18 -18.66
C ASN A 102 8.35 10.25 -17.76
N ILE A 103 8.09 9.91 -16.48
CA ILE A 103 7.51 10.83 -15.49
C ILE A 103 8.67 11.61 -14.84
N SER A 104 8.96 12.81 -15.34
CA SER A 104 10.15 13.53 -14.91
C SER A 104 9.85 14.75 -14.02
N LYS A 105 8.90 15.59 -14.41
CA LYS A 105 8.50 16.81 -13.70
C LYS A 105 6.99 17.02 -13.83
N PRO A 106 6.17 16.22 -13.19
CA PRO A 106 4.73 16.38 -13.25
C PRO A 106 4.34 17.72 -12.61
N MET A 107 3.48 18.46 -13.30
CA MET A 107 2.93 19.75 -12.85
C MET A 107 1.56 19.55 -12.19
N PHE A 108 0.79 18.58 -12.70
CA PHE A 108 -0.50 18.21 -12.17
C PHE A 108 -0.68 16.69 -12.26
N ILE A 109 -1.28 16.10 -11.22
CA ILE A 109 -1.58 14.67 -11.16
C ILE A 109 -3.04 14.49 -10.74
N GLU A 110 -3.72 13.57 -11.40
CA GLU A 110 -5.08 13.18 -11.08
C GLU A 110 -5.14 11.66 -10.89
N SER A 111 -5.59 11.21 -9.72
CA SER A 111 -5.71 9.79 -9.41
C SER A 111 -7.10 9.41 -8.92
N HIS A 112 -7.62 8.32 -9.46
CA HIS A 112 -8.89 7.73 -9.08
C HIS A 112 -8.74 6.26 -8.78
N ARG A 113 -9.08 5.88 -7.54
CA ARG A 113 -9.14 4.49 -7.10
C ARG A 113 -10.53 4.17 -6.57
N LEU A 114 -11.32 3.56 -7.41
CA LEU A 114 -12.72 3.26 -7.17
C LEU A 114 -12.90 1.75 -7.09
N ALA A 115 -13.60 1.29 -6.06
CA ALA A 115 -13.92 -0.12 -5.87
C ALA A 115 -15.41 -0.32 -5.56
N LYS A 116 -15.93 -1.47 -5.95
CA LYS A 116 -17.25 -1.92 -5.50
C LYS A 116 -17.19 -2.22 -4.01
N PHE A 117 -18.29 -1.99 -3.30
CA PHE A 117 -18.35 -2.27 -1.87
C PHE A 117 -18.08 -3.75 -1.57
N ASN A 118 -17.17 -3.97 -0.62
CA ASN A 118 -16.86 -5.28 -0.07
C ASN A 118 -16.83 -5.16 1.46
N PRO A 119 -17.66 -5.92 2.20
CA PRO A 119 -17.68 -5.88 3.66
C PRO A 119 -16.36 -6.29 4.32
N ARG A 120 -15.53 -7.06 3.59
CA ARG A 120 -14.18 -7.43 4.04
C ARG A 120 -13.22 -6.28 3.72
N GLY A 121 -12.79 -5.51 4.65
CA GLY A 121 -11.86 -4.39 4.43
C GLY A 121 -12.43 -3.07 4.94
N THR A 122 -13.47 -3.14 5.79
CA THR A 122 -14.01 -1.99 6.49
C THR A 122 -13.33 -1.75 7.84
N ASP A 123 -12.38 -2.60 8.22
CA ASP A 123 -11.53 -2.52 9.41
C ASP A 123 -10.55 -1.33 9.39
N VAL A 124 -10.24 -0.82 8.20
CA VAL A 124 -9.43 0.39 8.02
C VAL A 124 -10.15 1.42 7.14
N SER A 125 -9.75 2.69 7.22
CA SER A 125 -10.33 3.75 6.40
C SER A 125 -10.02 3.52 4.90
N VAL A 126 -10.86 4.08 4.01
CA VAL A 126 -10.62 4.04 2.55
C VAL A 126 -9.27 4.66 2.15
N VAL A 127 -8.71 5.54 2.98
CA VAL A 127 -7.38 6.11 2.77
C VAL A 127 -6.32 5.04 2.94
N LEU A 128 -6.35 4.30 4.04
CA LEU A 128 -5.37 3.24 4.36
C LEU A 128 -5.59 1.96 3.54
N ASP A 129 -6.82 1.72 3.08
CA ASP A 129 -7.09 0.56 2.22
C ASP A 129 -6.78 0.82 0.74
N LEU A 130 -7.28 1.94 0.19
CA LEU A 130 -7.24 2.22 -1.24
C LEU A 130 -6.29 3.37 -1.60
N MET A 131 -6.46 4.57 -1.03
CA MET A 131 -5.73 5.77 -1.44
C MET A 131 -4.23 5.66 -1.20
N ILE A 132 -3.79 4.88 -0.23
CA ILE A 132 -2.38 4.68 0.13
C ILE A 132 -1.52 4.24 -1.06
N HIS A 133 -2.06 3.45 -1.97
CA HIS A 133 -1.36 3.03 -3.19
C HIS A 133 -1.06 4.20 -4.11
N ASP A 134 -2.03 5.11 -4.27
CA ASP A 134 -1.88 6.27 -5.15
C ASP A 134 -1.02 7.34 -4.49
N ILE A 135 -1.11 7.51 -3.17
CA ILE A 135 -0.21 8.35 -2.39
C ILE A 135 1.24 7.91 -2.60
N ASP A 136 1.51 6.62 -2.48
CA ASP A 136 2.85 6.04 -2.65
C ASP A 136 3.41 6.30 -4.06
N ILE A 137 2.64 6.05 -5.11
CA ILE A 137 3.02 6.34 -6.51
C ILE A 137 3.30 7.82 -6.71
N ILE A 138 2.46 8.71 -6.18
CA ILE A 138 2.62 10.16 -6.32
C ILE A 138 3.87 10.65 -5.62
N LEU A 139 4.12 10.23 -4.38
CA LEU A 139 5.32 10.59 -3.63
C LEU A 139 6.60 10.10 -4.33
N ASN A 140 6.56 8.89 -4.90
CA ASN A 140 7.68 8.34 -5.68
C ASN A 140 7.93 9.11 -6.99
N SER A 141 6.86 9.61 -7.63
CA SER A 141 6.96 10.31 -8.92
C SER A 141 7.34 11.79 -8.79
N VAL A 142 6.84 12.51 -7.78
CA VAL A 142 7.04 13.96 -7.66
C VAL A 142 8.41 14.31 -7.10
N LYS A 143 8.94 13.52 -6.18
CA LYS A 143 10.27 13.70 -5.55
C LYS A 143 10.50 15.13 -5.00
N SER A 144 9.50 15.70 -4.34
CA SER A 144 9.52 17.01 -3.72
C SER A 144 8.79 16.96 -2.38
N PRO A 145 9.18 17.76 -1.36
CA PRO A 145 8.44 17.82 -0.11
C PRO A 145 6.99 18.25 -0.32
N VAL A 146 6.10 17.71 0.51
CA VAL A 146 4.70 18.13 0.56
C VAL A 146 4.61 19.47 1.26
N LYS A 147 3.96 20.45 0.62
CA LYS A 147 3.74 21.79 1.15
C LYS A 147 2.44 21.91 1.91
N THR A 148 1.34 21.46 1.31
CA THR A 148 0.00 21.51 1.95
C THR A 148 -0.81 20.30 1.57
N ILE A 149 -1.74 19.93 2.46
CA ILE A 149 -2.75 18.88 2.21
C ILE A 149 -4.10 19.44 2.60
N SER A 150 -5.07 19.34 1.67
CA SER A 150 -6.49 19.58 1.93
C SER A 150 -7.25 18.31 1.63
N SER A 151 -8.01 17.79 2.59
CA SER A 151 -8.71 16.53 2.42
C SER A 151 -10.04 16.49 3.12
N ASN A 152 -10.94 15.66 2.63
CA ASN A 152 -12.19 15.32 3.25
C ASN A 152 -12.51 13.82 3.09
N GLY A 153 -13.36 13.30 3.97
CA GLY A 153 -13.84 11.94 3.92
C GLY A 153 -15.31 11.88 4.30
N ILE A 154 -16.05 10.98 3.66
CA ILE A 154 -17.49 10.81 3.86
C ILE A 154 -17.80 9.34 4.13
N SER A 155 -18.50 9.07 5.22
CA SER A 155 -19.08 7.76 5.53
C SER A 155 -20.45 7.67 4.86
N VAL A 156 -20.68 6.63 4.05
CA VAL A 156 -21.92 6.40 3.29
C VAL A 156 -22.60 5.12 3.75
N ILE A 157 -21.85 4.05 3.96
CA ILE A 157 -22.35 2.72 4.32
C ILE A 157 -21.74 2.24 5.63
N SER A 158 -20.45 2.54 5.88
CA SER A 158 -19.71 2.09 7.08
C SER A 158 -19.51 3.23 8.08
N ASP A 159 -19.02 2.90 9.29
CA ASP A 159 -18.74 3.87 10.36
C ASP A 159 -17.45 4.69 10.09
N SER A 160 -16.65 4.29 9.13
CA SER A 160 -15.44 5.01 8.70
C SER A 160 -15.63 5.58 7.28
N PRO A 161 -14.83 6.56 6.84
CA PRO A 161 -14.96 7.11 5.50
C PRO A 161 -14.90 6.05 4.41
N ASP A 162 -15.95 6.00 3.57
CA ASP A 162 -16.07 5.14 2.40
C ASP A 162 -15.60 5.82 1.12
N ILE A 163 -15.63 7.15 1.12
CA ILE A 163 -15.11 8.02 0.06
C ILE A 163 -14.15 9.01 0.70
N ALA A 164 -13.00 9.22 0.08
CA ALA A 164 -12.06 10.26 0.47
C ALA A 164 -11.55 11.00 -0.77
N ASN A 165 -11.37 12.30 -0.63
CA ASN A 165 -10.70 13.15 -1.59
C ASN A 165 -9.55 13.87 -0.90
N ALA A 166 -8.40 13.98 -1.58
CA ALA A 166 -7.24 14.71 -1.09
C ALA A 166 -6.63 15.54 -2.23
N ARG A 167 -6.28 16.78 -1.91
CA ARG A 167 -5.45 17.65 -2.73
C ARG A 167 -4.11 17.85 -2.02
N ILE A 168 -3.03 17.48 -2.67
CA ILE A 168 -1.66 17.60 -2.16
C ILE A 168 -0.92 18.63 -3.03
N GLU A 169 -0.34 19.63 -2.42
CA GLU A 169 0.52 20.59 -3.09
C GLU A 169 1.97 20.37 -2.63
N PHE A 170 2.88 20.37 -3.58
CA PHE A 170 4.31 20.17 -3.34
C PHE A 170 5.10 21.46 -3.44
N GLU A 171 6.27 21.53 -2.81
CA GLU A 171 7.11 22.72 -2.83
C GLU A 171 7.60 23.10 -4.24
N ASN A 172 7.76 22.11 -5.14
CA ASN A 172 8.11 22.35 -6.54
C ASN A 172 6.96 22.88 -7.40
N GLY A 173 5.77 23.11 -6.81
CA GLY A 173 4.57 23.61 -7.48
C GLY A 173 3.68 22.53 -8.10
N CYS A 174 4.07 21.25 -8.06
CA CYS A 174 3.19 20.15 -8.48
C CYS A 174 1.96 20.07 -7.58
N VAL A 175 0.83 19.74 -8.17
CA VAL A 175 -0.43 19.51 -7.47
C VAL A 175 -0.97 18.13 -7.81
N ALA A 176 -1.37 17.35 -6.81
CA ALA A 176 -2.01 16.08 -7.00
C ALA A 176 -3.43 16.08 -6.39
N ASN A 177 -4.42 15.66 -7.17
CA ASN A 177 -5.78 15.40 -6.71
C ASN A 177 -6.03 13.89 -6.70
N LEU A 178 -6.43 13.37 -5.54
CA LEU A 178 -6.71 11.96 -5.34
C LEU A 178 -8.17 11.76 -4.93
N THR A 179 -8.80 10.76 -5.50
CA THR A 179 -10.13 10.31 -5.06
C THR A 179 -10.12 8.80 -4.87
N ALA A 180 -10.46 8.34 -3.68
CA ALA A 180 -10.67 6.94 -3.38
C ALA A 180 -12.10 6.70 -2.92
N SER A 181 -12.71 5.62 -3.41
CA SER A 181 -14.07 5.21 -3.03
C SER A 181 -14.18 3.70 -3.02
N ARG A 182 -14.77 3.14 -1.96
CA ARG A 182 -15.13 1.73 -1.87
C ARG A 182 -16.63 1.47 -2.04
N VAL A 183 -17.39 2.48 -2.50
CA VAL A 183 -18.82 2.41 -2.73
C VAL A 183 -19.20 2.81 -4.17
N SER A 184 -18.39 2.40 -5.12
CA SER A 184 -18.56 2.71 -6.55
C SER A 184 -19.19 1.54 -7.31
N LEU A 185 -19.89 1.85 -8.42
CA LEU A 185 -20.50 0.83 -9.27
C LEU A 185 -19.49 0.03 -10.10
N LYS A 186 -18.34 0.65 -10.41
CA LYS A 186 -17.27 0.03 -11.22
C LYS A 186 -15.94 0.20 -10.53
N ASN A 187 -15.06 -0.77 -10.72
CA ASN A 187 -13.66 -0.65 -10.31
C ASN A 187 -12.91 0.26 -11.28
N MET A 188 -12.04 1.12 -10.75
CA MET A 188 -11.11 1.96 -11.50
C MET A 188 -9.83 2.14 -10.69
N ARG A 189 -8.67 2.05 -11.33
CA ARG A 189 -7.37 2.36 -10.72
C ARG A 189 -6.55 3.10 -11.75
N LYS A 190 -6.73 4.42 -11.83
CA LYS A 190 -6.16 5.22 -12.92
C LYS A 190 -5.49 6.47 -12.39
N THR A 191 -4.23 6.69 -12.81
CA THR A 191 -3.48 7.91 -12.50
C THR A 191 -3.03 8.57 -13.80
N ARG A 192 -3.19 9.90 -13.86
CA ARG A 192 -2.82 10.73 -15.01
C ARG A 192 -1.79 11.76 -14.57
N PHE A 193 -0.71 11.85 -15.31
CA PHE A 193 0.37 12.79 -15.08
C PHE A 193 0.41 13.81 -16.21
N PHE A 194 0.38 15.08 -15.86
CA PHE A 194 0.47 16.20 -16.79
C PHE A 194 1.79 16.91 -16.54
N GLN A 195 2.63 16.97 -17.56
CA GLN A 195 3.93 17.65 -17.52
C GLN A 195 4.16 18.42 -18.83
N SER A 196 5.16 19.31 -18.87
CA SER A 196 5.39 20.13 -20.05
C SER A 196 5.58 19.26 -21.31
N GLY A 197 4.72 19.48 -22.31
CA GLY A 197 4.78 18.76 -23.58
C GLY A 197 4.43 17.27 -23.52
N LYS A 198 3.92 16.74 -22.38
CA LYS A 198 3.62 15.31 -22.26
C LYS A 198 2.46 15.05 -21.32
N TYR A 199 1.57 14.16 -21.73
CA TYR A 199 0.50 13.56 -20.95
C TYR A 199 0.78 12.06 -20.80
N ILE A 200 0.68 11.53 -19.58
CA ILE A 200 0.85 10.09 -19.31
C ILE A 200 -0.36 9.61 -18.51
N SER A 201 -0.98 8.53 -18.96
CA SER A 201 -2.08 7.86 -18.29
C SER A 201 -1.69 6.43 -17.95
N VAL A 202 -1.85 6.04 -16.69
CA VAL A 202 -1.59 4.67 -16.20
C VAL A 202 -2.89 4.08 -15.67
N ASP A 203 -3.33 2.99 -16.24
CA ASP A 203 -4.42 2.15 -15.75
C ASP A 203 -3.84 0.92 -15.05
N PHE A 204 -3.77 0.98 -13.71
CA PHE A 204 -3.23 -0.11 -12.89
C PHE A 204 -4.12 -1.35 -12.87
N LEU A 205 -5.43 -1.18 -13.13
CA LEU A 205 -6.39 -2.29 -13.13
C LEU A 205 -6.24 -3.14 -14.39
N ASN A 206 -6.18 -2.49 -15.55
CA ASN A 206 -6.05 -3.14 -16.86
C ASN A 206 -4.59 -3.39 -17.25
N ARG A 207 -3.64 -2.83 -16.50
CA ARG A 207 -2.19 -2.89 -16.77
C ARG A 207 -1.83 -2.25 -18.10
N GLU A 208 -2.40 -1.09 -18.38
CA GLU A 208 -2.22 -0.34 -19.62
C GLU A 208 -1.63 1.04 -19.30
N ALA A 209 -0.75 1.53 -20.17
CA ALA A 209 -0.20 2.87 -20.08
C ALA A 209 -0.20 3.55 -21.46
N GLU A 210 -0.48 4.85 -21.47
CA GLU A 210 -0.47 5.69 -22.66
C GLU A 210 0.38 6.93 -22.37
N ALA A 211 1.24 7.31 -23.32
CA ALA A 211 2.00 8.54 -23.28
C ALA A 211 1.81 9.29 -24.60
N VAL A 212 1.43 10.58 -24.50
CA VAL A 212 1.23 11.49 -25.64
C VAL A 212 2.14 12.70 -25.46
N SER A 213 2.88 13.05 -26.52
CA SER A 213 3.80 14.19 -26.59
C SER A 213 3.38 15.17 -27.64
#